data_085ad12980d236eb18bd78a8e5add1a8
#
_entry.id   085ad12980d236eb18bd78a8e5add1a8
#
_cell.length_a   1.000
_cell.length_b   1.000
_cell.length_c   1.000
_cell.angle_alpha   90.00
_cell.angle_beta   90.00
_cell.angle_gamma   90.00
#
_symmetry.space_group_name_H-M   'P 1'
#
loop_
_entity.id
_entity.type
_entity.pdbx_description
1 polymer ?
#
loop_
_entity_poly.entity_id
_entity_poly.type
_entity_poly.pdbx_seq_one_letter_code
_entity_poly.pdbx_strand_id
1 'polypeptide(L)'
;MTTSALKKRIDNIREKGGIKSREVAQLLDTTPQTVSRWQTGQASPQPKSLERLLTLEWLADQLSQFYEPDEARLWLFSPHALLSGSRPADLIATGRTDEILRLIDQLQSGAYT
;
A
#
# COMPACT_ATOMS: atom_id res chain seq x y z
N MET A 1 0.40 -22.07 7.45
CA MET A 1 -0.46 -21.96 6.31
C MET A 1 -0.27 -20.64 5.61
N THR A 2 0.19 -20.71 4.39
CA THR A 2 0.50 -19.55 3.58
C THR A 2 -0.72 -18.66 3.32
N THR A 3 -1.89 -19.26 3.13
CA THR A 3 -3.15 -18.56 2.93
C THR A 3 -3.43 -17.56 4.04
N SER A 4 -3.25 -17.98 5.28
CA SER A 4 -3.50 -17.16 6.45
C SER A 4 -2.57 -15.94 6.50
N ALA A 5 -1.30 -16.11 6.12
CA ALA A 5 -0.33 -15.02 6.13
C ALA A 5 -0.67 -13.93 5.11
N LEU A 6 -0.99 -14.33 3.89
CA LEU A 6 -1.37 -13.38 2.83
C LEU A 6 -2.67 -12.67 3.15
N LYS A 7 -3.66 -13.41 3.62
CA LYS A 7 -4.94 -12.84 4.02
C LYS A 7 -4.73 -11.77 5.10
N LYS A 8 -3.92 -12.07 6.09
CA LYS A 8 -3.62 -11.16 7.19
C LYS A 8 -2.97 -9.87 6.68
N ARG A 9 -2.01 -9.99 5.77
CA ARG A 9 -1.34 -8.82 5.19
C ARG A 9 -2.30 -7.93 4.41
N ILE A 10 -3.16 -8.54 3.61
CA ILE A 10 -4.16 -7.80 2.83
C ILE A 10 -5.18 -7.14 3.76
N ASP A 11 -5.61 -7.82 4.79
CA ASP A 11 -6.53 -7.26 5.78
C ASP A 11 -5.89 -6.07 6.50
N ASN A 12 -4.62 -6.15 6.85
CA ASN A 12 -3.89 -5.04 7.46
C ASN A 12 -3.86 -3.81 6.56
N ILE A 13 -3.59 -4.02 5.27
CA ILE A 13 -3.57 -2.93 4.29
C ILE A 13 -4.93 -2.25 4.24
N ARG A 14 -5.99 -3.04 4.17
CA ARG A 14 -7.35 -2.51 4.09
C ARG A 14 -7.76 -1.76 5.36
N GLU A 15 -7.46 -2.32 6.50
CA GLU A 15 -7.87 -1.73 7.78
C GLU A 15 -7.07 -0.47 8.12
N LYS A 16 -5.75 -0.54 7.98
CA LYS A 16 -4.88 0.58 8.35
C LYS A 16 -4.86 1.69 7.31
N GLY A 17 -4.92 1.33 6.05
CA GLY A 17 -4.87 2.29 4.96
C GLY A 17 -6.21 2.78 4.46
N GLY A 18 -7.30 2.23 4.99
CA GLY A 18 -8.64 2.57 4.51
C GLY A 18 -8.86 2.18 3.06
N ILE A 19 -8.14 1.18 2.56
CA ILE A 19 -8.13 0.80 1.14
C ILE A 19 -9.08 -0.35 0.90
N LYS A 20 -9.86 -0.26 -0.17
CA LYS A 20 -10.80 -1.32 -0.55
C LYS A 20 -10.07 -2.42 -1.32
N SER A 21 -10.62 -3.65 -1.30
CA SER A 21 -10.02 -4.79 -2.01
C SER A 21 -9.75 -4.50 -3.48
N ARG A 22 -10.68 -3.82 -4.13
CA ARG A 22 -10.55 -3.43 -5.53
C ARG A 22 -9.36 -2.51 -5.75
N GLU A 23 -9.13 -1.61 -4.79
CA GLU A 23 -8.02 -0.67 -4.86
C GLU A 23 -6.69 -1.36 -4.60
N VAL A 24 -6.67 -2.33 -3.69
CA VAL A 24 -5.47 -3.15 -3.50
C VAL A 24 -5.06 -3.79 -4.81
N ALA A 25 -6.03 -4.37 -5.53
CA ALA A 25 -5.76 -4.98 -6.83
C ALA A 25 -5.18 -3.97 -7.81
N GLN A 26 -5.74 -2.76 -7.87
CA GLN A 26 -5.24 -1.70 -8.76
C GLN A 26 -3.80 -1.32 -8.42
N LEU A 27 -3.50 -1.16 -7.13
CA LEU A 27 -2.16 -0.78 -6.68
C LEU A 27 -1.13 -1.86 -6.97
N LEU A 28 -1.55 -3.11 -7.00
CA LEU A 28 -0.67 -4.25 -7.29
C LEU A 28 -0.69 -4.63 -8.77
N ASP A 29 -1.37 -3.85 -9.60
CA ASP A 29 -1.49 -4.07 -11.04
C ASP A 29 -2.04 -5.47 -11.35
N THR A 30 -3.14 -5.82 -10.69
CA THR A 30 -3.80 -7.11 -10.87
C THR A 30 -5.32 -6.95 -10.75
N THR A 31 -6.04 -8.06 -10.65
CA THR A 31 -7.50 -8.05 -10.57
C THR A 31 -7.97 -8.45 -9.17
N PRO A 32 -9.21 -8.04 -8.80
CA PRO A 32 -9.77 -8.47 -7.51
C PRO A 32 -9.87 -9.99 -7.39
N GLN A 33 -10.13 -10.70 -8.49
CA GLN A 33 -10.17 -12.16 -8.47
C GLN A 33 -8.82 -12.75 -8.12
N THR A 34 -7.75 -12.19 -8.65
CA THR A 34 -6.39 -12.65 -8.35
C THR A 34 -6.05 -12.43 -6.89
N VAL A 35 -6.38 -11.25 -6.35
CA VAL A 35 -6.16 -10.95 -4.93
C VAL A 35 -6.95 -11.94 -4.06
N SER A 36 -8.19 -12.23 -4.44
CA SER A 36 -9.01 -13.21 -3.73
C SER A 36 -8.36 -14.60 -3.70
N ARG A 37 -7.79 -15.03 -4.83
CA ARG A 37 -7.09 -16.32 -4.92
C ARG A 37 -5.86 -16.36 -4.02
N TRP A 38 -5.15 -15.25 -3.90
CA TRP A 38 -4.03 -15.16 -2.96
C TRP A 38 -4.51 -15.34 -1.52
N GLN A 39 -5.64 -14.73 -1.18
CA GLN A 39 -6.20 -14.81 0.17
C GLN A 39 -6.65 -16.23 0.53
N THR A 40 -7.12 -16.98 -0.46
CA THR A 40 -7.60 -18.36 -0.24
C THR A 40 -6.53 -19.41 -0.48
N GLY A 41 -5.34 -19.02 -0.93
CA GLY A 41 -4.26 -19.96 -1.21
C GLY A 41 -4.36 -20.67 -2.54
N GLN A 42 -5.30 -20.28 -3.40
CA GLN A 42 -5.43 -20.88 -4.74
C GLN A 42 -4.33 -20.43 -5.68
N ALA A 43 -3.69 -19.31 -5.37
CA ALA A 43 -2.58 -18.79 -6.16
C ALA A 43 -1.62 -18.05 -5.24
N SER A 44 -0.39 -17.91 -5.66
CA SER A 44 0.62 -17.13 -4.95
C SER A 44 1.05 -15.95 -5.83
N PRO A 45 1.30 -14.77 -5.23
CA PRO A 45 1.78 -13.64 -6.02
C PRO A 45 3.18 -13.91 -6.57
N GLN A 46 3.43 -13.42 -7.77
CA GLN A 46 4.77 -13.42 -8.33
C GLN A 46 5.68 -12.50 -7.51
N PRO A 47 7.01 -12.68 -7.58
CA PRO A 47 7.92 -11.89 -6.76
C PRO A 47 7.71 -10.39 -6.83
N LYS A 48 7.43 -9.86 -8.02
CA LYS A 48 7.20 -8.43 -8.21
C LYS A 48 5.93 -7.95 -7.50
N SER A 49 4.86 -8.74 -7.59
CA SER A 49 3.60 -8.43 -6.91
C SER A 49 3.74 -8.56 -5.41
N LEU A 50 4.49 -9.55 -4.95
CA LEU A 50 4.74 -9.73 -3.52
C LEU A 50 5.53 -8.54 -2.97
N GLU A 51 6.54 -8.09 -3.69
CA GLU A 51 7.34 -6.93 -3.29
C GLU A 51 6.45 -5.69 -3.11
N ARG A 52 5.56 -5.44 -4.07
CA ARG A 52 4.62 -4.31 -3.99
C ARG A 52 3.65 -4.48 -2.83
N LEU A 53 3.17 -5.70 -2.62
CA LEU A 53 2.27 -5.99 -1.50
C LEU A 53 2.93 -5.67 -0.15
N LEU A 54 4.17 -6.11 0.02
CA LEU A 54 4.92 -5.87 1.25
C LEU A 54 5.20 -4.38 1.45
N THR A 55 5.53 -3.66 0.37
CA THR A 55 5.73 -2.21 0.43
C THR A 55 4.44 -1.51 0.82
N LEU A 56 3.32 -1.91 0.23
CA LEU A 56 2.03 -1.31 0.53
C LEU A 56 1.61 -1.58 1.99
N GLU A 57 1.86 -2.78 2.47
CA GLU A 57 1.59 -3.12 3.87
C GLU A 57 2.44 -2.26 4.81
N TRP A 58 3.72 -2.14 4.52
CA TRP A 58 4.62 -1.30 5.32
C TRP A 58 4.14 0.14 5.33
N LEU A 59 3.76 0.67 4.16
CA LEU A 59 3.29 2.04 4.03
C LEU A 59 2.02 2.27 4.82
N ALA A 60 1.06 1.36 4.73
CA ALA A 60 -0.19 1.45 5.49
C ALA A 60 0.10 1.45 7.00
N ASP A 61 1.06 0.63 7.43
CA ASP A 61 1.47 0.55 8.81
C ASP A 61 2.09 1.87 9.28
N GLN A 62 2.97 2.47 8.47
CA GLN A 62 3.56 3.77 8.78
C GLN A 62 2.51 4.86 8.86
N LEU A 63 1.61 4.91 7.90
CA LEU A 63 0.55 5.92 7.87
C LEU A 63 -0.37 5.80 9.08
N SER A 64 -0.60 4.59 9.58
CA SER A 64 -1.46 4.38 10.74
C SER A 64 -0.88 4.98 12.02
N GLN A 65 0.40 5.32 12.03
CA GLN A 65 1.01 6.00 13.16
C GLN A 65 0.69 7.50 13.19
N PHE A 66 0.28 8.06 12.07
CA PHE A 66 -0.01 9.48 11.94
C PHE A 66 -1.48 9.78 11.66
N TYR A 67 -2.18 8.84 11.06
CA TYR A 67 -3.51 9.05 10.49
C TYR A 67 -4.47 7.93 10.85
N GLU A 68 -5.74 8.29 10.98
CA GLU A 68 -6.82 7.31 10.98
C GLU A 68 -6.98 6.74 9.56
N PRO A 69 -7.66 5.60 9.39
CA PRO A 69 -7.77 4.98 8.06
C PRO A 69 -8.30 5.90 6.96
N ASP A 70 -9.32 6.71 7.26
CA ASP A 70 -9.87 7.64 6.28
C ASP A 70 -8.85 8.68 5.84
N GLU A 71 -8.05 9.17 6.78
CA GLU A 71 -6.98 10.13 6.51
C GLU A 71 -5.84 9.49 5.73
N ALA A 72 -5.48 8.26 6.08
CA ALA A 72 -4.46 7.51 5.37
C ALA A 72 -4.88 7.29 3.91
N ARG A 73 -6.15 6.97 3.69
CA ARG A 73 -6.71 6.84 2.35
C ARG A 73 -6.57 8.14 1.56
N LEU A 74 -6.92 9.25 2.16
CA LEU A 74 -6.79 10.57 1.51
C LEU A 74 -5.34 10.83 1.14
N TRP A 75 -4.41 10.52 2.05
CA TRP A 75 -2.99 10.72 1.80
C TRP A 75 -2.54 9.91 0.58
N LEU A 76 -2.95 8.64 0.50
CA LEU A 76 -2.56 7.75 -0.59
C LEU A 76 -3.07 8.20 -1.95
N PHE A 77 -4.28 8.76 -1.99
CA PHE A 77 -4.95 9.08 -3.25
C PHE A 77 -4.98 10.57 -3.56
N SER A 78 -4.22 11.39 -2.83
CA SER A 78 -4.13 12.83 -3.09
C SER A 78 -2.76 13.19 -3.66
N PRO A 79 -2.69 14.18 -4.56
CA PRO A 79 -1.41 14.68 -5.06
C PRO A 79 -0.61 15.35 -3.94
N HIS A 80 0.69 15.19 -3.98
CA HIS A 80 1.60 15.83 -3.02
C HIS A 80 2.67 16.63 -3.73
N ALA A 81 2.88 17.87 -3.30
CA ALA A 81 3.89 18.74 -3.90
C ALA A 81 5.28 18.11 -3.82
N LEU A 82 5.58 17.43 -2.73
CA LEU A 82 6.89 16.78 -2.53
C LEU A 82 7.09 15.56 -3.43
N LEU A 83 6.04 15.11 -4.09
CA LEU A 83 6.09 14.05 -5.09
C LEU A 83 5.85 14.61 -6.49
N SER A 84 6.14 15.89 -6.68
CA SER A 84 5.95 16.59 -7.97
C SER A 84 4.50 16.54 -8.45
N GLY A 85 3.56 16.58 -7.51
CA GLY A 85 2.12 16.54 -7.80
C GLY A 85 1.57 15.14 -8.04
N SER A 86 2.39 14.11 -7.89
CA SER A 86 1.93 12.74 -8.05
C SER A 86 1.19 12.25 -6.80
N ARG A 87 0.27 11.32 -7.00
CA ARG A 87 -0.36 10.63 -5.89
C ARG A 87 0.50 9.44 -5.49
N PRO A 88 0.67 9.18 -4.18
CA PRO A 88 1.40 7.98 -3.74
C PRO A 88 0.88 6.70 -4.39
N ALA A 89 -0.45 6.57 -4.53
CA ALA A 89 -1.06 5.41 -5.18
C ALA A 89 -0.52 5.17 -6.59
N ASP A 90 -0.34 6.23 -7.37
CA ASP A 90 0.17 6.11 -8.74
C ASP A 90 1.63 5.66 -8.77
N LEU A 91 2.42 6.14 -7.82
CA LEU A 91 3.83 5.73 -7.72
C LEU A 91 3.95 4.27 -7.32
N ILE A 92 3.10 3.80 -6.43
CA ILE A 92 3.06 2.39 -6.04
C ILE A 92 2.70 1.52 -7.25
N ALA A 93 1.66 1.91 -7.98
CA ALA A 93 1.17 1.14 -9.13
C ALA A 93 2.23 1.02 -10.24
N THR A 94 3.11 2.01 -10.36
CA THR A 94 4.17 2.02 -11.36
C THR A 94 5.52 1.52 -10.83
N GLY A 95 5.57 1.10 -9.57
CA GLY A 95 6.79 0.57 -8.97
C GLY A 95 7.79 1.64 -8.51
N ARG A 96 7.38 2.91 -8.49
CA ARG A 96 8.23 4.03 -8.08
C ARG A 96 8.07 4.32 -6.59
N THR A 97 8.37 3.32 -5.77
CA THR A 97 8.14 3.43 -4.33
C THR A 97 9.24 4.17 -3.58
N ASP A 98 10.43 4.30 -4.16
CA ASP A 98 11.57 4.95 -3.50
C ASP A 98 11.24 6.38 -3.06
N GLU A 99 10.52 7.12 -3.89
CA GLU A 99 10.14 8.50 -3.60
C GLU A 99 9.20 8.57 -2.39
N ILE A 100 8.30 7.59 -2.29
CA ILE A 100 7.37 7.50 -1.16
C ILE A 100 8.12 7.16 0.12
N LEU A 101 9.05 6.20 0.04
CA LEU A 101 9.85 5.80 1.20
C LEU A 101 10.67 6.97 1.74
N ARG A 102 11.24 7.78 0.85
CA ARG A 102 11.96 8.98 1.24
C ARG A 102 11.06 10.00 1.92
N LEU A 103 9.85 10.18 1.39
CA LEU A 103 8.89 11.10 1.98
C LEU A 103 8.49 10.65 3.39
N ILE A 104 8.20 9.36 3.57
CA ILE A 104 7.86 8.82 4.88
C ILE A 104 9.03 8.98 5.86
N ASP A 105 10.24 8.73 5.39
CA ASP A 105 11.44 8.91 6.21
C ASP A 105 11.56 10.35 6.68
N GLN A 106 11.31 11.32 5.81
CA GLN A 106 11.33 12.73 6.16
C GLN A 106 10.26 13.06 7.21
N LEU A 107 9.06 12.51 7.06
CA LEU A 107 7.99 12.73 8.03
C LEU A 107 8.36 12.15 9.39
N GLN A 108 8.96 10.98 9.43
CA GLN A 108 9.37 10.33 10.67
C GLN A 108 10.52 11.06 11.35
N SER A 109 11.42 11.63 10.58
CA SER A 109 12.57 12.36 11.12
C SER A 109 12.22 13.78 11.58
N GLY A 110 11.00 14.25 11.31
CA GLY A 110 10.58 15.59 11.66
C GLY A 110 11.17 16.68 10.77
N ALA A 111 11.60 16.32 9.57
CA ALA A 111 12.26 17.24 8.65
C ALA A 111 11.36 18.40 8.19
N TYR A 112 10.07 18.31 8.47
CA TYR A 112 9.10 19.33 8.09
C TYR A 112 8.72 20.28 9.21
N THR A 113 9.26 20.11 10.37
CA THR A 113 8.94 20.98 11.50
C THR A 113 9.71 22.32 11.48
#